data_91ad8d4de4a7faabe0a0fb1e6a45d4bf
#
_entry.id   91ad8d4de4a7faabe0a0fb1e6a45d4bf
#
_cell.length_a   1.000
_cell.length_b   1.000
_cell.length_c   1.000
_cell.angle_alpha   90.00
_cell.angle_beta   90.00
_cell.angle_gamma   90.00
#
_symmetry.space_group_name_H-M   'P 1'
#
loop_
_entity.id
_entity.type
_entity.pdbx_description
1 polymer ?
#
loop_
_entity_poly.entity_id
_entity_poly.type
_entity_poly.pdbx_seq_one_letter_code
_entity_poly.pdbx_strand_id
1 'polypeptide(L)'
;MTEYWRELLEAVRGEWLDRARAMARQIAIKRGVVTSDDLWKACPPPAEVDPRVMGAVFQKEEFTQIGFVKSTRTACHKRPIGQWVLK
;
A
#
# COMPACT_ATOMS: atom_id res chain seq x y z
N MET A 1 -17.97 23.63 -2.64
CA MET A 1 -16.52 23.66 -2.38
C MET A 1 -16.01 22.34 -1.81
N THR A 2 -16.72 21.81 -0.82
CA THR A 2 -16.32 20.53 -0.22
C THR A 2 -16.36 19.36 -1.22
N GLU A 3 -17.31 19.36 -2.14
CA GLU A 3 -17.43 18.32 -3.17
C GLU A 3 -16.26 18.33 -4.14
N TYR A 4 -15.80 19.50 -4.53
CA TYR A 4 -14.66 19.65 -5.43
C TYR A 4 -13.38 19.05 -4.82
N TRP A 5 -13.12 19.36 -3.55
CA TRP A 5 -11.96 18.82 -2.85
C TRP A 5 -12.02 17.31 -2.72
N ARG A 6 -13.22 16.78 -2.45
CA ARG A 6 -13.41 15.33 -2.32
C ARG A 6 -13.11 14.63 -3.62
N GLU A 7 -13.61 15.14 -4.75
CA GLU A 7 -13.35 14.58 -6.06
C GLU A 7 -11.87 14.61 -6.41
N LEU A 8 -11.21 15.71 -6.10
CA LEU A 8 -9.78 15.87 -6.35
C LEU A 8 -8.96 14.86 -5.54
N LEU A 9 -9.28 14.72 -4.26
CA LEU A 9 -8.59 13.76 -3.39
C LEU A 9 -8.82 12.32 -3.83
N GLU A 10 -10.02 11.99 -4.28
CA GLU A 10 -10.32 10.66 -4.79
C GLU A 10 -9.53 10.36 -6.07
N ALA A 11 -9.39 11.34 -6.95
CA ALA A 11 -8.60 11.18 -8.17
C ALA A 11 -7.13 10.94 -7.83
N VAL A 12 -6.56 11.71 -6.92
CA VAL A 12 -5.16 11.55 -6.48
C VAL A 12 -4.98 10.18 -5.83
N ARG A 13 -5.90 9.79 -4.97
CA ARG A 13 -5.88 8.48 -4.32
C ARG A 13 -5.94 7.34 -5.33
N GLY A 14 -6.82 7.45 -6.33
CA GLY A 14 -6.97 6.44 -7.36
C GLY A 14 -5.71 6.25 -8.19
N GLU A 15 -5.09 7.35 -8.62
CA GLU A 15 -3.83 7.29 -9.35
C GLU A 15 -2.72 6.65 -8.53
N TRP A 16 -2.61 7.04 -7.26
CA TRP A 16 -1.60 6.46 -6.38
C TRP A 16 -1.85 4.97 -6.17
N LEU A 17 -3.11 4.57 -5.94
CA LEU A 17 -3.46 3.16 -5.77
C LEU A 17 -3.05 2.32 -6.96
N ASP A 18 -3.28 2.80 -8.18
CA ASP A 18 -2.90 2.08 -9.40
C ASP A 18 -1.39 1.89 -9.47
N ARG A 19 -0.63 2.93 -9.16
CA ARG A 19 0.84 2.85 -9.14
C ARG A 19 1.34 1.94 -8.03
N ALA A 20 0.75 2.06 -6.84
CA ALA A 20 1.15 1.25 -5.70
C ALA A 20 0.87 -0.24 -5.94
N ARG A 21 -0.27 -0.57 -6.53
CA ARG A 21 -0.61 -1.95 -6.89
C ARG A 21 0.35 -2.51 -7.93
N ALA A 22 0.70 -1.72 -8.93
CA ALA A 22 1.70 -2.13 -9.92
C ALA A 22 3.05 -2.38 -9.27
N MET A 23 3.47 -1.51 -8.37
CA MET A 23 4.72 -1.66 -7.63
C MET A 23 4.69 -2.90 -6.74
N ALA A 24 3.58 -3.13 -6.04
CA ALA A 24 3.42 -4.31 -5.19
C ALA A 24 3.54 -5.60 -5.99
N ARG A 25 2.94 -5.65 -7.19
CA ARG A 25 3.08 -6.82 -8.07
C ARG A 25 4.53 -7.06 -8.46
N GLN A 26 5.24 -6.01 -8.83
CA GLN A 26 6.64 -6.12 -9.21
C GLN A 26 7.51 -6.61 -8.06
N ILE A 27 7.31 -6.09 -6.86
CA ILE A 27 8.06 -6.52 -5.68
C ILE A 27 7.77 -7.99 -5.38
N ALA A 28 6.50 -8.39 -5.44
CA ALA A 28 6.10 -9.77 -5.19
C ALA A 28 6.71 -10.73 -6.21
N ILE A 29 6.78 -10.33 -7.47
CA ILE A 29 7.40 -11.13 -8.53
C ILE A 29 8.90 -11.28 -8.30
N LYS A 30 9.57 -10.19 -7.94
CA LYS A 30 11.03 -10.20 -7.76
C LYS A 30 11.48 -10.88 -6.48
N ARG A 31 10.75 -10.64 -5.38
CA ARG A 31 11.16 -11.09 -4.04
C ARG A 31 10.32 -12.22 -3.49
N GLY A 32 9.20 -12.53 -4.12
CA GLY A 32 8.28 -13.57 -3.67
C GLY A 32 7.29 -13.12 -2.61
N VAL A 33 7.52 -11.99 -1.96
CA VAL A 33 6.65 -11.45 -0.92
C VAL A 33 6.73 -9.92 -0.92
N VAL A 34 5.64 -9.28 -0.53
CA VAL A 34 5.58 -7.82 -0.43
C VAL A 34 4.87 -7.42 0.87
N THR A 35 5.32 -6.34 1.48
CA THR A 35 4.72 -5.77 2.69
C THR A 35 4.42 -4.29 2.47
N SER A 36 3.65 -3.71 3.40
CA SER A 36 3.38 -2.26 3.35
C SER A 36 4.66 -1.43 3.51
N ASP A 37 5.64 -1.93 4.29
CA ASP A 37 6.93 -1.23 4.43
C ASP A 37 7.65 -1.12 3.09
N ASP A 38 7.58 -2.15 2.25
CA ASP A 38 8.18 -2.12 0.92
C ASP A 38 7.56 -1.00 0.09
N LEU A 39 6.25 -0.83 0.17
CA LEU A 39 5.55 0.22 -0.55
C LEU A 39 5.83 1.61 0.00
N TRP A 40 5.99 1.75 1.31
CA TRP A 40 6.36 3.03 1.91
C TRP A 40 7.73 3.51 1.41
N LYS A 41 8.62 2.60 1.11
CA LYS A 41 9.94 2.93 0.56
C LYS A 41 9.87 3.22 -0.93
N ALA A 42 9.14 2.40 -1.69
CA ALA A 42 9.14 2.46 -3.14
C ALA A 42 8.12 3.44 -3.71
N CYS A 43 6.96 3.56 -3.06
CA CYS A 43 5.85 4.36 -3.57
C CYS A 43 5.01 4.88 -2.40
N PRO A 44 5.54 5.83 -1.60
CA PRO A 44 4.79 6.36 -0.46
C PRO A 44 3.54 7.11 -0.93
N PRO A 45 2.44 7.07 -0.15
CA PRO A 45 1.24 7.82 -0.50
C PRO A 45 1.49 9.33 -0.41
N PRO A 46 0.78 10.13 -1.24
CA PRO A 46 0.88 11.59 -1.15
C PRO A 46 0.46 12.09 0.23
N ALA A 47 1.00 13.25 0.63
CA ALA A 47 0.71 13.84 1.93
C ALA A 47 -0.78 14.17 2.11
N GLU A 48 -1.48 14.44 1.01
CA GLU A 48 -2.90 14.78 1.02
C GLU A 48 -3.81 13.58 1.26
N VAL A 49 -3.28 12.36 1.11
CA VAL A 49 -4.05 11.12 1.20
C VAL A 49 -3.82 10.49 2.57
N ASP A 50 -4.89 9.98 3.18
CA ASP A 50 -4.81 9.29 4.47
C ASP A 50 -3.89 8.08 4.35
N PRO A 51 -2.88 7.93 5.23
CA PRO A 51 -1.97 6.77 5.20
C PRO A 51 -2.67 5.41 5.29
N ARG A 52 -3.87 5.34 5.80
CA ARG A 52 -4.65 4.10 5.86
C ARG A 52 -4.99 3.54 4.49
N VAL A 53 -4.86 4.35 3.43
CA VAL A 53 -5.05 3.90 2.05
C VAL A 53 -4.09 2.76 1.69
N MET A 54 -2.98 2.62 2.40
CA MET A 54 -2.00 1.55 2.16
C MET A 54 -2.64 0.16 2.22
N GLY A 55 -3.62 -0.04 3.11
CA GLY A 55 -4.34 -1.31 3.21
C GLY A 55 -5.16 -1.67 1.96
N ALA A 56 -5.56 -0.67 1.19
CA ALA A 56 -6.34 -0.89 -0.02
C ALA A 56 -5.51 -1.41 -1.20
N VAL A 57 -4.18 -1.35 -1.10
CA VAL A 57 -3.28 -1.86 -2.15
C VAL A 57 -3.38 -3.37 -2.27
N PHE A 58 -3.49 -4.07 -1.15
CA PHE A 58 -3.49 -5.53 -1.11
C PHE A 58 -4.92 -6.07 -1.20
N GLN A 59 -5.41 -6.20 -2.42
CA GLN A 59 -6.75 -6.72 -2.67
C GLN A 59 -6.75 -8.25 -2.68
N LYS A 60 -7.78 -8.83 -2.08
CA LYS A 60 -7.93 -10.28 -1.99
C LYS A 60 -7.98 -10.98 -3.34
N GLU A 61 -8.37 -10.27 -4.37
CA GLU A 61 -8.44 -10.79 -5.75
C GLU A 61 -7.05 -11.04 -6.33
N GLU A 62 -6.05 -10.27 -5.93
CA GLU A 62 -4.69 -10.36 -6.47
C GLU A 62 -3.68 -10.92 -5.47
N PHE A 63 -3.90 -10.69 -4.19
CA PHE A 63 -2.92 -11.01 -3.15
C PHE A 63 -3.50 -11.94 -2.10
N THR A 64 -2.64 -12.79 -1.57
CA THR A 64 -2.97 -13.66 -0.43
C THR A 64 -2.05 -13.31 0.72
N GLN A 65 -2.63 -13.10 1.89
CA GLN A 65 -1.86 -12.86 3.10
C GLN A 65 -1.32 -14.18 3.64
N ILE A 66 0.00 -14.26 3.83
CA ILE A 66 0.65 -15.48 4.29
C ILE A 66 1.17 -15.40 5.73
N GLY A 67 1.16 -14.24 6.32
CA GLY A 67 1.63 -14.07 7.69
C GLY A 67 1.86 -12.62 8.03
N PHE A 68 2.63 -12.40 9.09
CA PHE A 68 2.97 -11.06 9.60
C PHE A 68 4.45 -10.97 9.89
N VAL A 69 5.00 -9.78 9.71
CA VAL A 69 6.36 -9.43 10.14
C VAL A 69 6.30 -8.12 10.91
N LYS A 70 7.33 -7.85 11.72
CA LYS A 70 7.41 -6.57 12.41
C LYS A 70 7.81 -5.49 11.43
N SER A 71 7.13 -4.35 11.50
CA SER A 71 7.49 -3.20 10.69
C SER A 71 8.85 -2.67 11.13
N THR A 72 9.68 -2.27 10.15
CA THR A 72 10.97 -1.62 10.43
C THR A 72 10.82 -0.11 10.51
N ARG A 73 9.63 0.42 10.23
CA ARG A 73 9.40 1.87 10.26
C ARG A 73 9.18 2.35 11.68
N THR A 74 9.88 3.42 12.04
CA THR A 74 9.73 4.05 13.35
C THR A 74 8.31 4.50 13.62
N ALA A 75 7.63 5.03 12.60
CA ALA A 75 6.25 5.50 12.71
C ALA A 75 5.26 4.39 13.05
N CYS A 76 5.60 3.14 12.75
CA CYS A 76 4.74 1.99 13.05
C CYS A 76 5.05 1.34 14.40
N HIS A 77 6.03 1.85 15.14
CA HIS A 77 6.44 1.34 16.47
C HIS A 77 6.63 -0.19 16.48
N LYS A 78 7.20 -0.74 15.41
CA LYS A 78 7.43 -2.19 15.25
C LYS A 78 6.14 -3.01 15.30
N ARG A 79 5.00 -2.42 14.90
CA ARG A 79 3.74 -3.17 14.81
C ARG A 79 3.83 -4.27 13.76
N PRO A 80 3.12 -5.39 13.94
CA PRO A 80 3.07 -6.41 12.91
C PRO A 80 2.34 -5.89 11.66
N ILE A 81 2.91 -6.18 10.51
CA ILE A 81 2.32 -5.84 9.21
C ILE A 81 2.18 -7.12 8.40
N GLY A 82 1.17 -7.16 7.53
CA GLY A 82 0.92 -8.34 6.71
C GLY A 82 1.99 -8.58 5.66
N GLN A 83 2.29 -9.85 5.45
CA GLN A 83 3.08 -10.31 4.31
C GLN A 83 2.14 -10.86 3.25
N TRP A 84 2.32 -10.42 2.02
CA TRP A 84 1.41 -10.74 0.93
C TRP A 84 2.17 -11.35 -0.24
N VAL A 85 1.53 -12.30 -0.91
CA VAL A 85 2.04 -12.91 -2.15
C VAL A 85 0.99 -12.77 -3.23
N LEU A 86 1.42 -12.82 -4.49
CA LEU A 86 0.49 -12.86 -5.62
C LEU A 86 -0.21 -14.21 -5.66
N LYS A 87 -1.49 -14.17 -5.99
CA LYS A 87 -2.25 -15.40 -6.22
C LYS A 87 -1.82 -16.11 -7.49
#